data_aaaa862c737dfcfa843e8d3dcae8f279
#
_entry.id   aaaa862c737dfcfa843e8d3dcae8f279
#
_cell.length_a   1.000
_cell.length_b   1.000
_cell.length_c   1.000
_cell.angle_alpha   90.00
_cell.angle_beta   90.00
_cell.angle_gamma   90.00
#
_symmetry.space_group_name_H-M   'P 1'
#
loop_
_entity.id
_entity.type
_entity.pdbx_description
1 polymer ?
#
loop_
_entity_poly.entity_id
_entity_poly.type
_entity_poly.pdbx_seq_one_letter_code
_entity_poly.pdbx_strand_id
1 'polypeptide(L)'
;MPCTGIAMFLSYLFLRGRPSSQSHAPSEAQSWVSKLVFIDWIGTMLFCVAGVLILLALGWGPEDNWKSARVIASIVIGVVSLVLCIAWERILERKRFSSAGASGVYQAQPMLPMLMFSTSDSCIAQYGAFVSGIVMFVMFYFVSIFATIVTGLSAAQSGIQLLYFSPGLGVGSFFAIIMIKRLRQVRTALFYFFSLTYAR
;
A
#
# COMPACT_ATOMS: atom_id res chain seq x y z
N MET A 1 3.64 19.04 -11.97
CA MET A 1 4.97 18.52 -12.33
C MET A 1 6.15 19.17 -11.56
N PRO A 2 6.24 20.49 -11.27
CA PRO A 2 7.39 21.03 -10.52
C PRO A 2 7.49 20.54 -9.06
N CYS A 3 6.35 20.32 -8.38
CA CYS A 3 6.36 19.91 -6.98
C CYS A 3 6.96 18.51 -6.74
N THR A 4 6.80 17.58 -7.67
CA THR A 4 7.42 16.25 -7.58
C THR A 4 8.94 16.31 -7.71
N GLY A 5 9.44 17.17 -8.59
CA GLY A 5 10.88 17.41 -8.73
C GLY A 5 11.51 18.00 -7.47
N ILE A 6 10.83 18.99 -6.87
CA ILE A 6 11.27 19.59 -5.60
C ILE A 6 11.25 18.56 -4.47
N ALA A 7 10.21 17.75 -4.37
CA ALA A 7 10.11 16.69 -3.37
C ALA A 7 11.21 15.63 -3.52
N MET A 8 11.51 15.21 -4.75
CA MET A 8 12.62 14.29 -5.03
C MET A 8 13.98 14.90 -4.67
N PHE A 9 14.19 16.17 -5.02
CA PHE A 9 15.44 16.88 -4.70
C PHE A 9 15.63 17.04 -3.19
N LEU A 10 14.59 17.47 -2.47
CA LEU A 10 14.61 17.55 -1.01
C LEU A 10 14.83 16.20 -0.36
N SER A 11 14.16 15.14 -0.82
CA SER A 11 14.38 13.79 -0.32
C SER A 11 15.81 13.33 -0.54
N TYR A 12 16.39 13.59 -1.71
CA TYR A 12 17.78 13.27 -2.00
C TYR A 12 18.75 14.01 -1.07
N LEU A 13 18.55 15.32 -0.83
CA LEU A 13 19.37 16.11 0.08
C LEU A 13 19.29 15.61 1.53
N PHE A 14 18.07 15.31 2.01
CA PHE A 14 17.85 14.83 3.37
C PHE A 14 18.38 13.40 3.60
N LEU A 15 18.30 12.52 2.60
CA LEU A 15 18.78 11.15 2.70
C LEU A 15 20.30 11.05 2.53
N ARG A 16 20.91 11.95 1.76
CA ARG A 16 22.36 11.97 1.55
C ARG A 16 23.16 12.29 2.83
N GLY A 17 22.54 12.98 3.78
CA GLY A 17 23.22 13.40 5.02
C GLY A 17 23.02 12.49 6.23
N ARG A 18 22.20 11.44 6.13
CA ARG A 18 22.02 10.48 7.23
C ARG A 18 22.93 9.28 7.03
N PRO A 19 23.91 9.07 7.93
CA PRO A 19 24.58 7.78 7.98
C PRO A 19 23.50 6.73 8.27
N SER A 20 23.43 5.72 7.43
CA SER A 20 22.57 4.55 7.60
C SER A 20 22.92 3.88 8.92
N SER A 21 22.21 4.19 10.00
CA SER A 21 22.34 3.47 11.27
C SER A 21 21.48 2.22 11.25
N GLN A 22 21.71 1.37 10.27
CA GLN A 22 21.37 -0.03 10.35
C GLN A 22 22.63 -0.81 10.10
N SER A 23 23.36 -1.01 11.21
CA SER A 23 24.43 -1.98 11.30
C SER A 23 23.83 -3.38 11.22
N HIS A 24 23.67 -3.87 10.02
CA HIS A 24 24.07 -5.21 9.68
C HIS A 24 25.03 -4.99 8.53
N ALA A 25 26.30 -4.99 8.85
CA ALA A 25 27.37 -4.98 7.91
C ALA A 25 27.17 -6.13 6.91
N PRO A 26 26.95 -5.84 5.63
CA PRO A 26 27.41 -6.72 4.60
C PRO A 26 28.74 -6.14 4.14
N SER A 27 29.77 -6.80 4.57
CA SER A 27 31.04 -6.90 3.92
C SER A 27 30.84 -6.87 2.41
N GLU A 28 31.63 -5.98 1.75
CA GLU A 28 31.96 -6.00 0.35
C GLU A 28 30.89 -5.63 -0.68
N ALA A 29 31.32 -4.86 -1.65
CA ALA A 29 30.66 -4.37 -2.84
C ALA A 29 29.70 -5.41 -3.49
N GLN A 30 28.51 -5.56 -2.92
CA GLN A 30 27.47 -6.33 -3.56
C GLN A 30 27.04 -5.60 -4.83
N SER A 31 27.41 -6.16 -5.96
CA SER A 31 27.03 -5.71 -7.29
C SER A 31 25.51 -5.43 -7.33
N TRP A 32 25.09 -4.39 -8.03
CA TRP A 32 23.68 -4.06 -8.27
C TRP A 32 22.86 -5.27 -8.73
N VAL A 33 23.49 -6.18 -9.46
CA VAL A 33 22.90 -7.43 -9.95
C VAL A 33 22.53 -8.38 -8.80
N SER A 34 23.35 -8.48 -7.75
CA SER A 34 23.00 -9.32 -6.59
C SER A 34 21.82 -8.77 -5.80
N LYS A 35 21.63 -7.46 -5.75
CA LYS A 35 20.44 -6.85 -5.11
C LYS A 35 19.15 -7.15 -5.87
N LEU A 36 19.21 -7.26 -7.20
CA LEU A 36 18.05 -7.62 -8.03
C LEU A 36 17.64 -9.09 -7.84
N VAL A 37 18.58 -9.98 -7.51
CA VAL A 37 18.27 -11.39 -7.23
C VAL A 37 17.51 -11.58 -5.92
N PHE A 38 17.63 -10.63 -4.97
CA PHE A 38 16.87 -10.65 -3.71
C PHE A 38 15.42 -10.20 -3.85
N ILE A 39 15.03 -9.65 -5.01
CA ILE A 39 13.65 -9.24 -5.27
C ILE A 39 12.85 -10.47 -5.72
N ASP A 40 11.69 -10.67 -5.12
CA ASP A 40 10.74 -11.69 -5.55
C ASP A 40 10.00 -11.26 -6.82
N TRP A 41 10.62 -11.52 -7.98
CA TRP A 41 10.03 -11.21 -9.28
C TRP A 41 8.77 -12.01 -9.56
N ILE A 42 8.71 -13.27 -9.09
CA ILE A 42 7.57 -14.16 -9.34
C ILE A 42 6.36 -13.68 -8.54
N GLY A 43 6.52 -13.43 -7.26
CA GLY A 43 5.47 -12.87 -6.41
C GLY A 43 4.99 -11.51 -6.90
N THR A 44 5.93 -10.62 -7.28
CA THR A 44 5.60 -9.29 -7.82
C THR A 44 4.77 -9.39 -9.10
N MET A 45 5.17 -10.24 -10.05
CA MET A 45 4.42 -10.44 -11.31
C MET A 45 3.03 -11.01 -11.06
N LEU A 46 2.91 -12.05 -10.21
CA LEU A 46 1.62 -12.63 -9.86
C LEU A 46 0.69 -11.60 -9.19
N PHE A 47 1.23 -10.80 -8.28
CA PHE A 47 0.49 -9.75 -7.60
C PHE A 47 0.01 -8.66 -8.57
N CYS A 48 0.90 -8.18 -9.44
CA CYS A 48 0.56 -7.17 -10.44
C CYS A 48 -0.51 -7.68 -11.43
N VAL A 49 -0.34 -8.90 -11.94
CA VAL A 49 -1.32 -9.50 -12.86
C VAL A 49 -2.67 -9.67 -12.17
N ALA A 50 -2.70 -10.17 -10.93
CA ALA A 50 -3.92 -10.30 -10.16
C ALA A 50 -4.63 -8.96 -9.97
N GLY A 51 -3.90 -7.93 -9.52
CA GLY A 51 -4.45 -6.60 -9.30
C GLY A 51 -4.99 -5.96 -10.58
N VAL A 52 -4.22 -5.99 -11.65
CA VAL A 52 -4.65 -5.42 -12.94
C VAL A 52 -5.89 -6.12 -13.47
N LEU A 53 -5.94 -7.46 -13.47
CA LEU A 53 -7.08 -8.19 -14.00
C LEU A 53 -8.35 -7.98 -13.17
N ILE A 54 -8.25 -7.92 -11.85
CA ILE A 54 -9.39 -7.64 -10.97
C ILE A 54 -9.91 -6.21 -11.22
N LEU A 55 -9.01 -5.23 -11.28
CA LEU A 55 -9.40 -3.82 -11.53
C LEU A 55 -10.03 -3.64 -12.92
N LEU A 56 -9.49 -4.29 -13.95
CA LEU A 56 -10.08 -4.27 -15.29
C LEU A 56 -11.48 -4.89 -15.30
N ALA A 57 -11.66 -6.01 -14.62
CA ALA A 57 -12.97 -6.66 -14.52
C ALA A 57 -13.99 -5.77 -13.81
N LEU A 58 -13.59 -5.08 -12.74
CA LEU A 58 -14.45 -4.12 -12.04
C LEU A 58 -14.78 -2.90 -12.90
N GLY A 59 -13.84 -2.45 -13.75
CA GLY A 59 -14.06 -1.36 -14.68
C GLY A 59 -15.03 -1.73 -15.82
N TRP A 60 -14.87 -2.91 -16.39
CA TRP A 60 -15.74 -3.38 -17.50
C TRP A 60 -17.09 -3.92 -17.05
N GLY A 61 -17.21 -4.36 -15.78
CA GLY A 61 -18.43 -4.96 -15.24
C GLY A 61 -19.69 -4.14 -15.47
N PRO A 62 -19.71 -2.83 -15.16
CA PRO A 62 -20.87 -1.98 -15.40
C PRO A 62 -21.21 -1.76 -16.88
N GLU A 63 -20.20 -1.74 -17.76
CA GLU A 63 -20.36 -1.48 -19.19
C GLU A 63 -20.80 -2.74 -19.96
N ASP A 64 -20.13 -3.86 -19.74
CA ASP A 64 -20.30 -5.11 -20.50
C ASP A 64 -21.35 -6.06 -19.89
N ASN A 65 -22.10 -5.65 -18.90
CA ASN A 65 -22.87 -6.53 -18.03
C ASN A 65 -22.01 -7.65 -17.41
N TRP A 66 -22.06 -7.82 -16.12
CA TRP A 66 -21.27 -8.79 -15.34
C TRP A 66 -21.27 -10.23 -15.88
N LYS A 67 -22.05 -10.53 -16.89
CA LYS A 67 -22.16 -11.84 -17.57
C LYS A 67 -21.25 -11.98 -18.79
N SER A 68 -20.51 -10.94 -19.15
CA SER A 68 -19.57 -11.02 -20.28
C SER A 68 -18.45 -12.00 -19.98
N ALA A 69 -18.11 -12.84 -20.96
CA ALA A 69 -17.00 -13.77 -20.86
C ALA A 69 -15.66 -13.08 -20.52
N ARG A 70 -15.49 -11.86 -21.00
CA ARG A 70 -14.31 -11.03 -20.72
C ARG A 70 -14.20 -10.67 -19.23
N VAL A 71 -15.30 -10.22 -18.62
CA VAL A 71 -15.33 -9.85 -17.21
C VAL A 71 -15.14 -11.09 -16.34
N ILE A 72 -15.86 -12.17 -16.61
CA ILE A 72 -15.76 -13.41 -15.84
C ILE A 72 -14.35 -14.00 -15.94
N ALA A 73 -13.79 -14.07 -17.15
CA ALA A 73 -12.42 -14.58 -17.34
C ALA A 73 -11.38 -13.75 -16.58
N SER A 74 -11.49 -12.42 -16.63
CA SER A 74 -10.57 -11.51 -15.91
C SER A 74 -10.66 -11.69 -14.39
N ILE A 75 -11.87 -11.83 -13.84
CA ILE A 75 -12.03 -12.08 -12.39
C ILE A 75 -11.43 -13.43 -12.01
N VAL A 76 -11.76 -14.50 -12.76
CA VAL A 76 -11.30 -15.86 -12.44
C VAL A 76 -9.78 -15.93 -12.50
N ILE A 77 -9.16 -15.43 -13.59
CA ILE A 77 -7.71 -15.44 -13.75
C ILE A 77 -7.05 -14.55 -12.68
N GLY A 78 -7.64 -13.39 -12.38
CA GLY A 78 -7.16 -12.48 -11.34
C GLY A 78 -7.16 -13.12 -9.95
N VAL A 79 -8.26 -13.79 -9.58
CA VAL A 79 -8.38 -14.49 -8.29
C VAL A 79 -7.43 -15.69 -8.23
N VAL A 80 -7.33 -16.48 -9.30
CA VAL A 80 -6.37 -17.61 -9.36
C VAL A 80 -4.94 -17.10 -9.21
N SER A 81 -4.57 -16.01 -9.89
CA SER A 81 -3.24 -15.40 -9.76
C SER A 81 -2.98 -14.91 -8.33
N LEU A 82 -3.97 -14.36 -7.64
CA LEU A 82 -3.86 -13.94 -6.25
C LEU A 82 -3.63 -15.14 -5.32
N VAL A 83 -4.37 -16.22 -5.51
CA VAL A 83 -4.20 -17.45 -4.72
C VAL A 83 -2.82 -18.06 -4.97
N LEU A 84 -2.35 -18.08 -6.21
CA LEU A 84 -1.00 -18.53 -6.56
C LEU A 84 0.08 -17.65 -5.93
N CYS A 85 -0.13 -16.34 -5.89
CA CYS A 85 0.76 -15.40 -5.22
C CYS A 85 0.88 -15.72 -3.72
N ILE A 86 -0.24 -15.89 -3.02
CA ILE A 86 -0.25 -16.26 -1.59
C ILE A 86 0.41 -17.62 -1.36
N ALA A 87 0.16 -18.59 -2.23
CA ALA A 87 0.78 -19.92 -2.14
C ALA A 87 2.30 -19.83 -2.35
N TRP A 88 2.75 -19.03 -3.31
CA TRP A 88 4.16 -18.79 -3.60
C TRP A 88 4.87 -18.15 -2.39
N GLU A 89 4.30 -17.10 -1.84
CA GLU A 89 4.83 -16.41 -0.65
C GLU A 89 4.99 -17.38 0.53
N ARG A 90 3.99 -18.21 0.79
CA ARG A 90 4.05 -19.25 1.84
C ARG A 90 5.15 -20.27 1.61
N ILE A 91 5.35 -20.69 0.35
CA ILE A 91 6.42 -21.64 0.00
C ILE A 91 7.78 -21.00 0.19
N LEU A 92 7.93 -19.74 -0.24
CA LEU A 92 9.16 -18.97 -0.11
C LEU A 92 9.55 -18.79 1.36
N GLU A 93 8.58 -18.39 2.19
CA GLU A 93 8.76 -18.21 3.63
C GLU A 93 9.16 -19.53 4.33
N ARG A 94 8.45 -20.62 4.03
CA ARG A 94 8.77 -21.96 4.60
C ARG A 94 10.18 -22.42 4.23
N LYS A 95 10.57 -22.28 2.97
CA LYS A 95 11.90 -22.69 2.51
C LYS A 95 13.01 -21.85 3.12
N ARG A 96 12.77 -20.57 3.33
CA ARG A 96 13.74 -19.68 3.98
C ARG A 96 13.97 -20.04 5.45
N PHE A 97 12.94 -20.45 6.18
CA PHE A 97 13.07 -20.91 7.57
C PHE A 97 13.70 -22.32 7.67
N SER A 98 13.52 -23.17 6.66
CA SER A 98 13.97 -24.58 6.71
C SER A 98 15.40 -24.81 6.22
N SER A 99 16.00 -23.86 5.48
CA SER A 99 17.31 -24.08 4.85
C SER A 99 18.25 -22.91 5.10
N ALA A 100 19.26 -23.13 5.92
CA ALA A 100 20.38 -22.20 6.10
C ALA A 100 21.26 -22.01 4.82
N GLY A 101 20.87 -22.58 3.68
CA GLY A 101 21.56 -22.57 2.41
C GLY A 101 20.63 -22.47 1.20
N ALA A 102 19.55 -21.68 1.30
CA ALA A 102 18.68 -21.44 0.15
C ALA A 102 19.50 -20.82 -1.01
N SER A 103 19.61 -21.51 -2.13
CA SER A 103 20.31 -21.04 -3.33
C SER A 103 19.31 -20.66 -4.43
N GLY A 104 19.68 -19.71 -5.28
CA GLY A 104 18.89 -19.28 -6.43
C GLY A 104 17.65 -18.46 -6.07
N VAL A 105 16.51 -18.74 -6.72
CA VAL A 105 15.25 -17.97 -6.63
C VAL A 105 14.69 -17.92 -5.19
N TYR A 106 15.04 -18.87 -4.34
CA TYR A 106 14.60 -18.93 -2.94
C TYR A 106 15.37 -18.03 -1.97
N GLN A 107 16.38 -17.29 -2.45
CA GLN A 107 17.05 -16.24 -1.69
C GLN A 107 16.26 -14.93 -1.70
N ALA A 108 15.26 -14.80 -2.57
CA ALA A 108 14.41 -13.63 -2.66
C ALA A 108 13.70 -13.36 -1.32
N GLN A 109 13.55 -12.08 -1.00
CA GLN A 109 12.77 -11.68 0.17
C GLN A 109 11.30 -11.71 -0.20
N PRO A 110 10.43 -12.39 0.59
CA PRO A 110 9.01 -12.40 0.35
C PRO A 110 8.47 -10.96 0.38
N MET A 111 7.63 -10.62 -0.59
CA MET A 111 7.05 -9.28 -0.73
C MET A 111 6.01 -9.00 0.38
N LEU A 112 5.26 -10.03 0.76
CA LEU A 112 4.25 -10.00 1.82
C LEU A 112 4.59 -11.04 2.89
N PRO A 113 5.55 -10.76 3.79
CA PRO A 113 5.89 -11.73 4.83
C PRO A 113 4.66 -12.01 5.71
N MET A 114 4.24 -13.28 5.77
CA MET A 114 3.08 -13.72 6.55
C MET A 114 3.23 -13.40 8.05
N LEU A 115 4.47 -13.18 8.49
CA LEU A 115 4.78 -12.73 9.84
C LEU A 115 4.12 -11.37 10.17
N MET A 116 3.87 -10.51 9.17
CA MET A 116 3.14 -9.25 9.36
C MET A 116 1.69 -9.47 9.82
N PHE A 117 1.10 -10.61 9.50
CA PHE A 117 -0.27 -10.98 9.92
C PHE A 117 -0.29 -11.82 11.20
N SER A 118 0.87 -12.17 11.74
CA SER A 118 0.99 -13.00 12.94
C SER A 118 0.68 -12.24 14.24
N THR A 119 0.91 -10.93 14.25
CA THR A 119 0.71 -10.09 15.44
C THR A 119 -0.60 -9.33 15.34
N SER A 120 -1.43 -9.40 16.40
CA SER A 120 -2.72 -8.68 16.44
C SER A 120 -2.58 -7.18 16.19
N ASP A 121 -1.53 -6.55 16.70
CA ASP A 121 -1.29 -5.12 16.51
C ASP A 121 -1.02 -4.77 15.03
N SER A 122 -0.32 -5.65 14.32
CA SER A 122 -0.07 -5.50 12.88
C SER A 122 -1.35 -5.65 12.06
N CYS A 123 -2.18 -6.64 12.39
CA CYS A 123 -3.49 -6.83 11.74
C CYS A 123 -4.41 -5.62 11.95
N ILE A 124 -4.46 -5.08 13.17
CA ILE A 124 -5.26 -3.89 13.50
C ILE A 124 -4.77 -2.68 12.71
N ALA A 125 -3.44 -2.49 12.61
CA ALA A 125 -2.87 -1.39 11.84
C ALA A 125 -3.20 -1.49 10.34
N GLN A 126 -3.12 -2.68 9.76
CA GLN A 126 -3.45 -2.92 8.36
C GLN A 126 -4.94 -2.75 8.08
N TYR A 127 -5.79 -3.26 8.98
CA TYR A 127 -7.24 -3.04 8.90
C TYR A 127 -7.58 -1.55 8.98
N GLY A 128 -6.96 -0.82 9.91
CA GLY A 128 -7.13 0.62 10.04
C GLY A 128 -6.68 1.38 8.78
N ALA A 129 -5.56 1.01 8.18
CA ALA A 129 -5.09 1.58 6.92
C ALA A 129 -6.06 1.30 5.75
N PHE A 130 -6.59 0.09 5.67
CA PHE A 130 -7.58 -0.30 4.66
C PHE A 130 -8.87 0.50 4.78
N VAL A 131 -9.43 0.59 5.99
CA VAL A 131 -10.65 1.38 6.26
C VAL A 131 -10.41 2.86 5.96
N SER A 132 -9.28 3.41 6.39
CA SER A 132 -8.92 4.82 6.09
C SER A 132 -8.82 5.07 4.59
N GLY A 133 -8.27 4.13 3.82
CA GLY A 133 -8.20 4.21 2.37
C GLY A 133 -9.59 4.24 1.72
N ILE A 134 -10.50 3.37 2.17
CA ILE A 134 -11.89 3.36 1.68
C ILE A 134 -12.59 4.70 1.99
N VAL A 135 -12.51 5.15 3.24
CA VAL A 135 -13.15 6.41 3.67
C VAL A 135 -12.60 7.59 2.85
N MET A 136 -11.29 7.65 2.67
CA MET A 136 -10.65 8.70 1.88
C MET A 136 -11.13 8.68 0.42
N PHE A 137 -11.18 7.51 -0.20
CA PHE A 137 -11.64 7.34 -1.58
C PHE A 137 -13.11 7.77 -1.73
N VAL A 138 -13.99 7.31 -0.82
CA VAL A 138 -15.40 7.66 -0.80
C VAL A 138 -15.59 9.17 -0.63
N MET A 139 -14.87 9.78 0.29
CA MET A 139 -14.95 11.24 0.52
C MET A 139 -14.51 12.03 -0.72
N PHE A 140 -13.40 11.69 -1.33
CA PHE A 140 -12.95 12.37 -2.56
C PHE A 140 -13.96 12.22 -3.70
N TYR A 141 -14.54 11.05 -3.86
CA TYR A 141 -15.53 10.76 -4.89
C TYR A 141 -16.80 11.59 -4.68
N PHE A 142 -17.38 11.54 -3.48
CA PHE A 142 -18.63 12.26 -3.19
C PHE A 142 -18.45 13.79 -3.16
N VAL A 143 -17.34 14.30 -2.64
CA VAL A 143 -17.05 15.75 -2.66
C VAL A 143 -16.91 16.22 -4.10
N SER A 144 -16.27 15.46 -4.97
CA SER A 144 -16.14 15.80 -6.39
C SER A 144 -17.49 15.83 -7.09
N ILE A 145 -18.34 14.81 -6.88
CA ILE A 145 -19.69 14.76 -7.46
C ILE A 145 -20.55 15.90 -6.95
N PHE A 146 -20.55 16.16 -5.64
CA PHE A 146 -21.31 17.25 -5.04
C PHE A 146 -20.91 18.60 -5.62
N ALA A 147 -19.61 18.85 -5.73
CA ALA A 147 -19.09 20.08 -6.31
C ALA A 147 -19.48 20.25 -7.77
N THR A 148 -19.53 19.18 -8.55
CA THR A 148 -19.88 19.26 -9.97
C THR A 148 -21.39 19.35 -10.19
N ILE A 149 -22.19 18.54 -9.49
CA ILE A 149 -23.63 18.43 -9.75
C ILE A 149 -24.44 19.49 -8.99
N VAL A 150 -24.13 19.71 -7.71
CA VAL A 150 -24.94 20.60 -6.85
C VAL A 150 -24.47 22.04 -6.97
N THR A 151 -23.16 22.29 -6.99
CA THR A 151 -22.65 23.66 -7.08
C THR A 151 -22.35 24.13 -8.50
N GLY A 152 -22.46 23.24 -9.51
CA GLY A 152 -22.25 23.58 -10.91
C GLY A 152 -20.81 24.00 -11.25
N LEU A 153 -19.86 23.62 -10.43
CA LEU A 153 -18.45 23.95 -10.66
C LEU A 153 -17.88 23.15 -11.82
N SER A 154 -16.95 23.76 -12.55
CA SER A 154 -16.18 23.04 -13.57
C SER A 154 -15.31 21.97 -12.93
N ALA A 155 -14.92 20.94 -13.71
CA ALA A 155 -14.04 19.86 -13.23
C ALA A 155 -12.73 20.37 -12.61
N ALA A 156 -12.17 21.46 -13.16
CA ALA A 156 -10.97 22.10 -12.62
C ALA A 156 -11.22 22.74 -11.24
N GLN A 157 -12.33 23.43 -11.09
CA GLN A 157 -12.72 24.07 -9.82
C GLN A 157 -13.07 23.03 -8.75
N SER A 158 -13.73 21.94 -9.14
CA SER A 158 -14.00 20.79 -8.27
C SER A 158 -12.69 20.15 -7.77
N GLY A 159 -11.68 20.04 -8.63
CA GLY A 159 -10.35 19.58 -8.24
C GLY A 159 -9.65 20.51 -7.23
N ILE A 160 -9.83 21.84 -7.35
CA ILE A 160 -9.30 22.80 -6.37
C ILE A 160 -9.95 22.62 -4.99
N GLN A 161 -11.24 22.33 -4.94
CA GLN A 161 -11.95 22.04 -3.68
C GLN A 161 -11.31 20.83 -2.94
N LEU A 162 -10.86 19.81 -3.66
CA LEU A 162 -10.17 18.67 -3.08
C LEU A 162 -8.79 19.02 -2.50
N LEU A 163 -8.14 20.07 -3.01
CA LEU A 163 -6.86 20.54 -2.46
C LEU A 163 -6.99 21.06 -1.04
N TYR A 164 -8.13 21.61 -0.66
CA TYR A 164 -8.35 22.07 0.73
C TYR A 164 -8.40 20.93 1.74
N PHE A 165 -8.64 19.69 1.26
CA PHE A 165 -8.61 18.50 2.11
C PHE A 165 -7.19 18.03 2.44
N SER A 166 -6.24 18.30 1.56
CA SER A 166 -4.84 17.84 1.68
C SER A 166 -4.11 18.35 2.92
N PRO A 167 -4.23 19.64 3.35
CA PRO A 167 -3.64 20.12 4.58
C PRO A 167 -4.16 19.40 5.83
N GLY A 168 -5.48 19.08 5.86
CA GLY A 168 -6.09 18.34 6.96
C GLY A 168 -5.50 16.92 7.11
N LEU A 169 -5.30 16.23 5.98
CA LEU A 169 -4.64 14.91 5.97
C LEU A 169 -3.19 15.00 6.45
N GLY A 170 -2.44 16.03 6.02
CA GLY A 170 -1.06 16.26 6.43
C GLY A 170 -0.93 16.52 7.93
N VAL A 171 -1.75 17.41 8.46
CA VAL A 171 -1.78 17.74 9.89
C VAL A 171 -2.23 16.51 10.70
N GLY A 172 -3.28 15.80 10.27
CA GLY A 172 -3.75 14.58 10.92
C GLY A 172 -2.69 13.50 11.00
N SER A 173 -1.97 13.27 9.90
CA SER A 173 -0.86 12.30 9.86
C SER A 173 0.28 12.69 10.79
N PHE A 174 0.62 13.96 10.86
CA PHE A 174 1.66 14.47 11.75
C PHE A 174 1.30 14.26 13.23
N PHE A 175 0.07 14.58 13.63
CA PHE A 175 -0.42 14.31 14.98
C PHE A 175 -0.45 12.84 15.30
N ALA A 176 -0.87 11.98 14.36
CA ALA A 176 -0.87 10.53 14.54
C ALA A 176 0.55 9.98 14.79
N ILE A 177 1.56 10.45 14.05
CA ILE A 177 2.96 10.06 14.24
C ILE A 177 3.46 10.45 15.63
N ILE A 178 3.18 11.69 16.08
CA ILE A 178 3.58 12.16 17.42
C ILE A 178 2.91 11.30 18.51
N MET A 179 1.63 11.01 18.35
CA MET A 179 0.85 10.23 19.30
C MET A 179 1.36 8.80 19.40
N ILE A 180 1.64 8.14 18.27
CA ILE A 180 2.24 6.80 18.23
C ILE A 180 3.62 6.79 18.91
N LYS A 181 4.45 7.80 18.64
CA LYS A 181 5.79 7.93 19.28
C LYS A 181 5.70 8.10 20.80
N ARG A 182 4.72 8.86 21.30
CA ARG A 182 4.54 9.08 22.74
C ARG A 182 3.94 7.88 23.46
N LEU A 183 2.94 7.24 22.85
CA LEU A 183 2.22 6.13 23.46
C LEU A 183 2.93 4.78 23.28
N ARG A 184 3.93 4.69 22.40
CA ARG A 184 4.67 3.45 22.03
C ARG A 184 3.79 2.25 21.65
N GLN A 185 2.48 2.45 21.53
CA GLN A 185 1.50 1.41 21.16
C GLN A 185 0.50 1.96 20.17
N VAL A 186 0.46 1.37 18.98
CA VAL A 186 -0.50 1.73 17.92
C VAL A 186 -1.95 1.51 18.38
N ARG A 187 -2.17 0.45 19.15
CA ARG A 187 -3.48 0.09 19.69
C ARG A 187 -4.10 1.18 20.56
N THR A 188 -3.33 1.77 21.47
CA THR A 188 -3.79 2.84 22.34
C THR A 188 -4.12 4.10 21.58
N ALA A 189 -3.33 4.45 20.56
CA ALA A 189 -3.59 5.60 19.68
C ALA A 189 -4.92 5.45 18.92
N LEU A 190 -5.20 4.25 18.38
CA LEU A 190 -6.44 3.96 17.69
C LEU A 190 -7.66 4.04 18.62
N PHE A 191 -7.57 3.50 19.85
CA PHE A 191 -8.65 3.60 20.85
C PHE A 191 -8.99 5.05 21.18
N TYR A 192 -8.00 5.92 21.38
CA TYR A 192 -8.23 7.34 21.65
C TYR A 192 -8.89 8.04 20.45
N PHE A 193 -8.49 7.72 19.22
CA PHE A 193 -9.12 8.28 18.01
C PHE A 193 -10.59 7.85 17.89
N PHE A 194 -10.88 6.57 18.11
CA PHE A 194 -12.26 6.06 18.07
C PHE A 194 -13.14 6.64 19.19
N SER A 195 -12.62 6.77 20.40
CA SER A 195 -13.38 7.33 21.52
C SER A 195 -13.69 8.82 21.33
N LEU A 196 -12.79 9.58 20.74
CA LEU A 196 -13.01 11.00 20.39
C LEU A 196 -14.07 11.17 19.29
N THR A 197 -14.14 10.24 18.34
CA THR A 197 -15.11 10.29 17.25
C THR A 197 -16.51 9.85 17.72
N TYR A 198 -16.59 9.00 18.75
CA TYR A 198 -17.86 8.50 19.29
C TYR A 198 -18.45 9.40 20.38
N ALA A 199 -17.67 10.29 20.96
CA ALA A 199 -18.09 11.22 22.03
C ALA A 199 -18.75 12.51 21.51
N ARG A 200 -19.07 12.58 20.22
CA ARG A 200 -19.75 13.71 19.56
C ARG A 200 -21.05 13.28 18.92
#